data_d4cb24e28c0e4a024016eb89ee61a0c1
#
_entry.id   d4cb24e28c0e4a024016eb89ee61a0c1
#
_cell.length_a   1.000
_cell.length_b   1.000
_cell.length_c   1.000
_cell.angle_alpha   90.00
_cell.angle_beta   90.00
_cell.angle_gamma   90.00
#
_symmetry.space_group_name_H-M   'P 1'
#
loop_
_entity.id
_entity.type
_entity.pdbx_description
1 polymer ?
#
loop_
_entity_poly.entity_id
_entity_poly.type
_entity_poly.pdbx_seq_one_letter_code
_entity_poly.pdbx_strand_id
1 'polypeptide(L)'
;MSEDALTYTFTMRDGLKWSDGEKLDANDVVYSWNRLADPMTGSDYSYLTDVIAKNEDGTLQIEASEDGKTFTAHLKAPCAYFLDLCAFPAFYPVPQHAVEAAEGADVNPGAWALEAGFVTSGPMKLTAWKHNESMTYEPNTNYWAANKVSLKKINFMLSSDDTAVYNAFKDGSLQFIDTVATDIMATVKDTPEFHKIDTLGTYYCGFNVNSKLFAGKTVEQAANMRKAFSLLIDREYIVKTIAQADQEVANTFIPTGMADGQGGEFRKNDDAYTYPDKEHVGYYDPKLTDAAVEEARALLKEAGYEFDDNGMLSSSTPIDITYLTNDSEGHVKIGQAMQQDMSRIGINLTVETREWAVFLNERKEGKFDFAREGWLADYNDPINMLEMWETTSGNNDMQFGR
;
A
#
# COMPACT_ATOMS: atom_id res chain seq x y z
N MET A 1 -23.76 -18.92 2.43
CA MET A 1 -22.53 -19.62 2.87
C MET A 1 -22.95 -20.99 3.35
N SER A 2 -22.24 -22.06 2.95
CA SER A 2 -22.41 -23.42 3.46
C SER A 2 -22.03 -23.55 4.94
N GLU A 3 -22.44 -24.64 5.61
CA GLU A 3 -22.14 -24.88 7.03
C GLU A 3 -20.62 -25.06 7.29
N ASP A 4 -19.89 -25.59 6.33
CA ASP A 4 -18.42 -25.76 6.39
C ASP A 4 -17.64 -24.52 6.00
N ALA A 5 -18.32 -23.42 5.65
CA ALA A 5 -17.77 -22.16 5.19
C ALA A 5 -16.86 -22.27 3.93
N LEU A 6 -17.03 -23.30 3.13
CA LEU A 6 -16.25 -23.51 1.89
C LEU A 6 -16.99 -23.03 0.62
N THR A 7 -18.29 -22.85 0.67
CA THR A 7 -19.08 -22.44 -0.50
C THR A 7 -19.86 -21.17 -0.19
N TYR A 8 -19.68 -20.16 -1.04
CA TYR A 8 -20.40 -18.90 -0.97
C TYR A 8 -21.23 -18.70 -2.22
N THR A 9 -22.53 -18.44 -2.04
CA THR A 9 -23.50 -18.21 -3.13
C THR A 9 -24.07 -16.80 -3.00
N PHE A 10 -23.99 -16.05 -4.07
CA PHE A 10 -24.45 -14.67 -4.16
C PHE A 10 -25.59 -14.56 -5.17
N THR A 11 -26.67 -13.88 -4.82
CA THR A 11 -27.76 -13.58 -5.74
C THR A 11 -27.59 -12.19 -6.32
N MET A 12 -27.49 -12.10 -7.63
CA MET A 12 -27.38 -10.83 -8.34
C MET A 12 -28.69 -10.05 -8.25
N ARG A 13 -28.58 -8.71 -8.16
CA ARG A 13 -29.75 -7.83 -8.23
C ARG A 13 -30.38 -7.91 -9.61
N ASP A 14 -31.67 -7.75 -9.71
CA ASP A 14 -32.36 -7.65 -11.00
C ASP A 14 -32.05 -6.32 -11.70
N GLY A 15 -31.92 -6.36 -13.01
CA GLY A 15 -31.81 -5.17 -13.85
C GLY A 15 -30.45 -4.45 -13.77
N LEU A 16 -29.39 -5.12 -13.29
CA LEU A 16 -28.03 -4.57 -13.32
C LEU A 16 -27.57 -4.31 -14.74
N LYS A 17 -26.89 -3.18 -14.93
CA LYS A 17 -26.37 -2.74 -16.22
C LYS A 17 -25.00 -2.10 -16.09
N TRP A 18 -24.23 -2.25 -17.12
CA TRP A 18 -23.05 -1.44 -17.39
C TRP A 18 -23.44 -0.01 -17.82
N SER A 19 -22.48 0.91 -17.81
CA SER A 19 -22.72 2.33 -18.16
C SER A 19 -23.13 2.55 -19.61
N ASP A 20 -22.82 1.64 -20.51
CA ASP A 20 -23.24 1.62 -21.90
C ASP A 20 -24.64 1.02 -22.12
N GLY A 21 -25.22 0.42 -21.09
CA GLY A 21 -26.58 -0.17 -21.12
C GLY A 21 -26.60 -1.69 -21.28
N GLU A 22 -25.47 -2.33 -21.56
CA GLU A 22 -25.37 -3.77 -21.59
C GLU A 22 -25.69 -4.39 -20.22
N LYS A 23 -26.17 -5.65 -20.24
CA LYS A 23 -26.52 -6.39 -19.02
C LYS A 23 -25.25 -6.71 -18.23
N LEU A 24 -25.33 -6.54 -16.91
CA LEU A 24 -24.34 -7.04 -15.96
C LEU A 24 -24.96 -8.20 -15.17
N ASP A 25 -24.29 -9.36 -15.17
CA ASP A 25 -24.77 -10.55 -14.45
C ASP A 25 -23.61 -11.38 -13.84
N ALA A 26 -23.93 -12.57 -13.34
CA ALA A 26 -22.97 -13.46 -12.69
C ALA A 26 -21.85 -13.92 -13.62
N ASN A 27 -22.05 -13.94 -14.95
CA ASN A 27 -21.00 -14.30 -15.90
C ASN A 27 -19.90 -13.24 -15.94
N ASP A 28 -20.23 -11.95 -15.78
CA ASP A 28 -19.21 -10.88 -15.69
C ASP A 28 -18.33 -11.06 -14.43
N VAL A 29 -18.90 -11.55 -13.32
CA VAL A 29 -18.14 -11.84 -12.10
C VAL A 29 -17.20 -13.03 -12.34
N VAL A 30 -17.67 -14.11 -12.96
CA VAL A 30 -16.83 -15.28 -13.31
C VAL A 30 -15.69 -14.87 -14.23
N TYR A 31 -15.97 -14.10 -15.27
CA TYR A 31 -14.95 -13.55 -16.16
C TYR A 31 -13.91 -12.74 -15.41
N SER A 32 -14.37 -11.79 -14.59
CA SER A 32 -13.49 -10.85 -13.88
C SER A 32 -12.56 -11.51 -12.88
N TRP A 33 -13.07 -12.49 -12.11
CA TRP A 33 -12.26 -13.17 -11.11
C TRP A 33 -11.24 -14.13 -11.77
N ASN A 34 -11.62 -14.85 -12.83
CA ASN A 34 -10.66 -15.64 -13.60
C ASN A 34 -9.60 -14.74 -14.24
N ARG A 35 -9.98 -13.58 -14.77
CA ARG A 35 -9.06 -12.60 -15.32
C ARG A 35 -8.10 -12.06 -14.24
N LEU A 36 -8.58 -11.79 -13.03
CA LEU A 36 -7.75 -11.38 -11.90
C LEU A 36 -6.68 -12.42 -11.56
N ALA A 37 -7.05 -13.71 -11.61
CA ALA A 37 -6.17 -14.84 -11.31
C ALA A 37 -5.23 -15.22 -12.48
N ASP A 38 -5.52 -14.77 -13.71
CA ASP A 38 -4.76 -15.11 -14.90
C ASP A 38 -3.39 -14.43 -14.90
N PRO A 39 -2.27 -15.18 -14.93
CA PRO A 39 -0.93 -14.61 -15.03
C PRO A 39 -0.75 -13.68 -16.24
N MET A 40 -1.49 -13.88 -17.33
CA MET A 40 -1.43 -13.03 -18.53
C MET A 40 -2.01 -11.63 -18.28
N THR A 41 -2.88 -11.47 -17.28
CA THR A 41 -3.37 -10.16 -16.85
C THR A 41 -2.30 -9.38 -16.10
N GLY A 42 -1.35 -10.07 -15.43
CA GLY A 42 -0.26 -9.45 -14.67
C GLY A 42 -0.73 -8.59 -13.51
N SER A 43 -1.87 -8.95 -12.89
CA SER A 43 -2.40 -8.19 -11.75
C SER A 43 -1.54 -8.38 -10.51
N ASP A 44 -1.14 -7.29 -9.89
CA ASP A 44 -0.43 -7.29 -8.60
C ASP A 44 -1.27 -7.87 -7.46
N TYR A 45 -2.60 -7.88 -7.62
CA TYR A 45 -3.56 -8.40 -6.65
C TYR A 45 -4.03 -9.83 -6.95
N SER A 46 -3.42 -10.54 -7.92
CA SER A 46 -3.79 -11.92 -8.26
C SER A 46 -3.70 -12.88 -7.07
N TYR A 47 -2.76 -12.66 -6.15
CA TYR A 47 -2.58 -13.45 -4.92
C TYR A 47 -3.82 -13.49 -4.03
N LEU A 48 -4.67 -12.45 -4.05
CA LEU A 48 -5.92 -12.41 -3.28
C LEU A 48 -6.91 -13.53 -3.70
N THR A 49 -6.76 -14.05 -4.92
CA THR A 49 -7.57 -15.19 -5.39
C THR A 49 -7.11 -16.54 -4.83
N ASP A 50 -5.98 -16.60 -4.12
CA ASP A 50 -5.42 -17.85 -3.63
C ASP A 50 -6.25 -18.54 -2.53
N VAL A 51 -7.19 -17.84 -1.93
CA VAL A 51 -8.19 -18.43 -1.02
C VAL A 51 -9.24 -19.27 -1.75
N ILE A 52 -9.41 -19.06 -3.07
CA ILE A 52 -10.39 -19.75 -3.91
C ILE A 52 -9.79 -21.06 -4.42
N ALA A 53 -10.56 -22.13 -4.42
CA ALA A 53 -10.14 -23.40 -4.98
C ALA A 53 -9.93 -23.27 -6.51
N LYS A 54 -9.02 -24.09 -7.06
CA LYS A 54 -8.70 -24.09 -8.51
C LYS A 54 -9.09 -25.43 -9.15
N ASN A 55 -9.51 -25.38 -10.39
CA ASN A 55 -9.70 -26.53 -11.27
C ASN A 55 -8.35 -27.10 -11.71
N GLU A 56 -8.36 -28.26 -12.35
CA GLU A 56 -7.15 -28.91 -12.90
C GLU A 56 -6.45 -28.05 -13.97
N ASP A 57 -7.19 -27.22 -14.70
CA ASP A 57 -6.68 -26.31 -15.72
C ASP A 57 -6.16 -24.96 -15.13
N GLY A 58 -6.24 -24.78 -13.83
CA GLY A 58 -5.77 -23.59 -13.13
C GLY A 58 -6.81 -22.47 -12.99
N THR A 59 -7.98 -22.58 -13.61
CA THR A 59 -9.10 -21.64 -13.42
C THR A 59 -9.68 -21.75 -12.02
N LEU A 60 -10.32 -20.68 -11.56
CA LEU A 60 -10.95 -20.68 -10.23
C LEU A 60 -12.20 -21.58 -10.22
N GLN A 61 -12.47 -22.27 -9.11
CA GLN A 61 -13.73 -22.99 -8.90
C GLN A 61 -14.84 -22.01 -8.54
N ILE A 62 -15.32 -21.31 -9.56
CA ILE A 62 -16.40 -20.35 -9.51
C ILE A 62 -17.36 -20.59 -10.68
N GLU A 63 -18.63 -20.33 -10.48
CA GLU A 63 -19.63 -20.58 -11.50
C GLU A 63 -20.79 -19.56 -11.46
N ALA A 64 -21.41 -19.35 -12.61
CA ALA A 64 -22.65 -18.62 -12.76
C ALA A 64 -23.78 -19.61 -13.10
N SER A 65 -24.99 -19.36 -12.58
CA SER A 65 -26.18 -20.10 -13.01
C SER A 65 -26.52 -19.80 -14.47
N GLU A 66 -27.22 -20.71 -15.15
CA GLU A 66 -27.61 -20.56 -16.56
C GLU A 66 -28.36 -19.25 -16.86
N ASP A 67 -29.13 -18.74 -15.92
CA ASP A 67 -29.87 -17.47 -16.05
C ASP A 67 -29.04 -16.24 -15.69
N GLY A 68 -27.78 -16.42 -15.24
CA GLY A 68 -26.87 -15.35 -14.81
C GLY A 68 -27.25 -14.68 -13.48
N LYS A 69 -28.18 -15.26 -12.73
CA LYS A 69 -28.67 -14.63 -11.48
C LYS A 69 -27.90 -15.01 -10.24
N THR A 70 -27.18 -16.12 -10.27
CA THR A 70 -26.46 -16.65 -9.11
C THR A 70 -24.99 -16.83 -9.45
N PHE A 71 -24.13 -16.35 -8.58
CA PHE A 71 -22.69 -16.56 -8.60
C PHE A 71 -22.30 -17.41 -7.41
N THR A 72 -21.50 -18.47 -7.62
CA THR A 72 -21.03 -19.35 -6.56
C THR A 72 -19.50 -19.43 -6.61
N ALA A 73 -18.87 -19.36 -5.44
CA ALA A 73 -17.41 -19.51 -5.27
C ALA A 73 -17.12 -20.60 -4.24
N HIS A 74 -16.12 -21.44 -4.54
CA HIS A 74 -15.64 -22.51 -3.67
C HIS A 74 -14.24 -22.17 -3.14
N LEU A 75 -14.06 -22.20 -1.82
CA LEU A 75 -12.79 -21.89 -1.16
C LEU A 75 -11.98 -23.15 -0.88
N LYS A 76 -10.65 -23.01 -0.82
CA LYS A 76 -9.71 -24.07 -0.42
C LYS A 76 -9.85 -24.45 1.06
N ALA A 77 -10.13 -23.46 1.90
CA ALA A 77 -10.30 -23.58 3.35
C ALA A 77 -11.23 -22.45 3.84
N PRO A 78 -11.84 -22.57 5.03
CA PRO A 78 -12.62 -21.48 5.60
C PRO A 78 -11.79 -20.20 5.69
N CYS A 79 -12.32 -19.08 5.20
CA CYS A 79 -11.67 -17.78 5.15
C CYS A 79 -12.55 -16.73 5.81
N ALA A 80 -12.14 -16.22 6.98
CA ALA A 80 -12.93 -15.28 7.76
C ALA A 80 -13.13 -13.93 7.07
N TYR A 81 -12.17 -13.51 6.24
CA TYR A 81 -12.17 -12.24 5.52
C TYR A 81 -12.63 -12.33 4.06
N PHE A 82 -13.18 -13.47 3.63
CA PHE A 82 -13.58 -13.65 2.21
C PHE A 82 -14.60 -12.62 1.74
N LEU A 83 -15.54 -12.21 2.59
CA LEU A 83 -16.53 -11.19 2.22
C LEU A 83 -15.89 -9.80 2.10
N ASP A 84 -14.84 -9.51 2.85
CA ASP A 84 -14.06 -8.27 2.71
C ASP A 84 -13.33 -8.26 1.36
N LEU A 85 -12.75 -9.42 0.94
CA LEU A 85 -12.17 -9.55 -0.40
C LEU A 85 -13.21 -9.29 -1.50
N CYS A 86 -14.43 -9.82 -1.36
CA CYS A 86 -15.51 -9.56 -2.34
C CYS A 86 -15.86 -8.06 -2.46
N ALA A 87 -15.59 -7.27 -1.41
CA ALA A 87 -15.81 -5.82 -1.40
C ALA A 87 -14.57 -5.03 -1.83
N PHE A 88 -13.42 -5.67 -1.98
CA PHE A 88 -12.19 -5.03 -2.43
C PHE A 88 -12.20 -4.78 -3.95
N PRO A 89 -11.70 -3.63 -4.43
CA PRO A 89 -11.79 -3.23 -5.84
C PRO A 89 -11.27 -4.25 -6.85
N ALA A 90 -10.23 -5.04 -6.52
CA ALA A 90 -9.70 -6.05 -7.43
C ALA A 90 -10.73 -7.13 -7.79
N PHE A 91 -11.73 -7.38 -6.92
CA PHE A 91 -12.82 -8.34 -7.16
C PHE A 91 -14.04 -7.71 -7.84
N TYR A 92 -14.04 -6.42 -8.13
CA TYR A 92 -15.15 -5.80 -8.84
C TYR A 92 -15.24 -6.33 -10.28
N PRO A 93 -16.47 -6.56 -10.79
CA PRO A 93 -16.62 -7.01 -12.15
C PRO A 93 -16.16 -5.96 -13.15
N VAL A 94 -15.49 -6.43 -14.22
CA VAL A 94 -15.11 -5.64 -15.39
C VAL A 94 -15.91 -6.11 -16.61
N PRO A 95 -16.24 -5.21 -17.56
CA PRO A 95 -17.11 -5.52 -18.69
C PRO A 95 -16.35 -6.33 -19.74
N GLN A 96 -16.55 -7.67 -19.80
CA GLN A 96 -15.86 -8.57 -20.75
C GLN A 96 -15.90 -8.02 -22.18
N HIS A 97 -17.07 -7.60 -22.64
CA HIS A 97 -17.26 -7.11 -24.02
C HIS A 97 -16.39 -5.88 -24.35
N ALA A 98 -16.18 -4.98 -23.38
CA ALA A 98 -15.35 -3.79 -23.56
C ALA A 98 -13.85 -4.10 -23.39
N VAL A 99 -13.51 -4.98 -22.45
CA VAL A 99 -12.12 -5.42 -22.22
C VAL A 99 -11.57 -6.11 -23.47
N GLU A 100 -12.32 -7.08 -24.03
CA GLU A 100 -11.89 -7.87 -25.18
C GLU A 100 -11.94 -7.09 -26.50
N ALA A 101 -12.81 -6.08 -26.62
CA ALA A 101 -12.90 -5.22 -27.81
C ALA A 101 -11.84 -4.09 -27.84
N ALA A 102 -11.11 -3.85 -26.76
CA ALA A 102 -10.14 -2.77 -26.70
C ALA A 102 -8.95 -3.04 -27.64
N GLU A 103 -8.55 -2.02 -28.39
CA GLU A 103 -7.36 -2.10 -29.24
C GLU A 103 -6.11 -2.33 -28.38
N GLY A 104 -5.32 -3.35 -28.71
CA GLY A 104 -4.12 -3.73 -27.97
C GLY A 104 -4.36 -4.54 -26.71
N ALA A 105 -5.59 -5.04 -26.46
CA ALA A 105 -5.91 -5.87 -25.31
C ALA A 105 -5.09 -7.16 -25.22
N ASP A 106 -4.60 -7.67 -26.34
CA ASP A 106 -3.75 -8.85 -26.47
C ASP A 106 -2.32 -8.64 -25.93
N VAL A 107 -1.85 -7.40 -25.88
CA VAL A 107 -0.50 -7.04 -25.40
C VAL A 107 -0.55 -6.20 -24.12
N ASN A 108 -1.66 -5.51 -23.86
CA ASN A 108 -1.88 -4.73 -22.65
C ASN A 108 -3.27 -5.02 -22.08
N PRO A 109 -3.38 -5.88 -21.07
CA PRO A 109 -4.67 -6.19 -20.45
C PRO A 109 -5.42 -4.99 -19.86
N GLY A 110 -4.72 -3.88 -19.58
CA GLY A 110 -5.29 -2.62 -19.11
C GLY A 110 -5.78 -1.67 -20.19
N ALA A 111 -5.57 -1.97 -21.48
CA ALA A 111 -5.84 -1.06 -22.61
C ALA A 111 -7.26 -0.49 -22.63
N TRP A 112 -8.25 -1.23 -22.17
CA TRP A 112 -9.66 -0.85 -22.15
C TRP A 112 -10.00 0.35 -21.24
N ALA A 113 -9.12 0.70 -20.29
CA ALA A 113 -9.38 1.72 -19.27
C ALA A 113 -8.29 2.81 -19.19
N LEU A 114 -7.47 2.98 -20.25
CA LEU A 114 -6.38 3.97 -20.28
C LEU A 114 -6.86 5.39 -20.58
N GLU A 115 -8.08 5.56 -21.07
CA GLU A 115 -8.65 6.83 -21.46
C GLU A 115 -10.07 7.02 -20.90
N ALA A 116 -10.56 8.27 -20.89
CA ALA A 116 -11.92 8.55 -20.48
C ALA A 116 -12.95 7.86 -21.38
N GLY A 117 -14.10 7.52 -20.80
CA GLY A 117 -15.20 6.90 -21.52
C GLY A 117 -15.27 5.38 -21.42
N PHE A 118 -14.36 4.73 -20.67
CA PHE A 118 -14.44 3.29 -20.45
C PHE A 118 -15.74 2.89 -19.72
N VAL A 119 -16.18 1.68 -19.99
CA VAL A 119 -17.42 1.12 -19.44
C VAL A 119 -17.26 0.78 -17.96
N THR A 120 -18.22 1.15 -17.13
CA THR A 120 -18.17 0.95 -15.68
C THR A 120 -19.55 0.55 -15.11
N SER A 121 -19.56 -0.10 -13.96
CA SER A 121 -20.79 -0.38 -13.17
C SER A 121 -20.98 0.60 -12.01
N GLY A 122 -20.05 1.52 -11.77
CA GLY A 122 -20.06 2.45 -10.66
C GLY A 122 -21.09 3.59 -10.77
N PRO A 123 -21.26 4.40 -9.70
CA PRO A 123 -22.21 5.50 -9.65
C PRO A 123 -21.86 6.68 -10.57
N MET A 124 -20.60 6.81 -10.94
CA MET A 124 -20.09 7.88 -11.79
C MET A 124 -19.28 7.29 -12.94
N LYS A 125 -19.26 7.99 -14.08
CA LYS A 125 -18.45 7.66 -15.28
C LYS A 125 -17.36 8.70 -15.46
N LEU A 126 -16.16 8.26 -15.81
CA LEU A 126 -15.08 9.15 -16.22
C LEU A 126 -15.37 9.66 -17.64
N THR A 127 -15.67 10.96 -17.79
CA THR A 127 -16.07 11.57 -19.06
C THR A 127 -14.97 12.41 -19.71
N ALA A 128 -13.98 12.83 -18.93
CA ALA A 128 -12.80 13.49 -19.45
C ALA A 128 -11.58 13.17 -18.57
N TRP A 129 -10.44 12.96 -19.21
CA TRP A 129 -9.16 12.74 -18.55
C TRP A 129 -8.06 13.50 -19.31
N LYS A 130 -7.50 14.49 -18.64
CA LYS A 130 -6.27 15.15 -19.07
C LYS A 130 -5.17 14.66 -18.15
N HIS A 131 -4.35 13.75 -18.68
CA HIS A 131 -3.28 13.12 -17.90
C HIS A 131 -2.39 14.17 -17.23
N ASN A 132 -2.06 13.95 -15.96
CA ASN A 132 -1.28 14.86 -15.09
C ASN A 132 -1.92 16.26 -14.85
N GLU A 133 -3.18 16.47 -15.22
CA GLU A 133 -3.86 17.75 -15.03
C GLU A 133 -5.20 17.57 -14.30
N SER A 134 -6.14 16.82 -14.89
CA SER A 134 -7.49 16.73 -14.35
C SER A 134 -8.28 15.50 -14.80
N MET A 135 -9.26 15.10 -13.98
CA MET A 135 -10.29 14.12 -14.33
C MET A 135 -11.68 14.70 -14.09
N THR A 136 -12.64 14.36 -14.95
CA THR A 136 -14.04 14.73 -14.77
C THR A 136 -14.93 13.51 -14.78
N TYR A 137 -15.77 13.40 -13.75
CA TYR A 137 -16.78 12.35 -13.62
C TYR A 137 -18.18 12.92 -13.66
N GLU A 138 -19.11 12.20 -14.30
CA GLU A 138 -20.52 12.52 -14.38
C GLU A 138 -21.37 11.29 -13.97
N PRO A 139 -22.64 11.47 -13.51
CA PRO A 139 -23.46 10.35 -13.04
C PRO A 139 -23.66 9.27 -14.10
N ASN A 140 -23.54 8.02 -13.68
CA ASN A 140 -23.95 6.86 -14.46
C ASN A 140 -25.44 6.60 -14.25
N THR A 141 -26.25 6.90 -15.25
CA THR A 141 -27.72 6.73 -15.19
C THR A 141 -28.15 5.26 -15.14
N ASN A 142 -27.26 4.33 -15.52
CA ASN A 142 -27.49 2.89 -15.48
C ASN A 142 -27.04 2.25 -14.15
N TYR A 143 -26.47 3.05 -13.23
CA TYR A 143 -26.10 2.56 -11.91
C TYR A 143 -27.34 2.06 -11.14
N TRP A 144 -27.23 0.91 -10.47
CA TRP A 144 -28.38 0.27 -9.79
C TRP A 144 -29.07 1.17 -8.76
N ALA A 145 -28.37 2.14 -8.19
CA ALA A 145 -28.89 3.11 -7.24
C ALA A 145 -28.74 4.55 -7.76
N ALA A 146 -28.88 4.78 -9.07
CA ALA A 146 -28.71 6.10 -9.70
C ALA A 146 -29.58 7.20 -9.06
N ASN A 147 -30.76 6.84 -8.54
CA ASN A 147 -31.64 7.77 -7.82
C ASN A 147 -31.09 8.26 -6.48
N LYS A 148 -30.04 7.63 -5.94
CA LYS A 148 -29.36 8.03 -4.71
C LYS A 148 -28.11 8.91 -4.99
N VAL A 149 -27.70 9.05 -6.24
CA VAL A 149 -26.55 9.87 -6.63
C VAL A 149 -26.96 11.33 -6.71
N SER A 150 -26.53 12.13 -5.73
CA SER A 150 -26.87 13.56 -5.65
C SER A 150 -25.91 14.45 -6.43
N LEU A 151 -24.63 14.10 -6.50
CA LEU A 151 -23.61 14.85 -7.22
C LEU A 151 -23.87 14.80 -8.73
N LYS A 152 -23.72 15.94 -9.40
CA LYS A 152 -23.89 16.08 -10.85
C LYS A 152 -22.58 16.04 -11.60
N LYS A 153 -21.49 16.34 -10.91
CA LYS A 153 -20.15 16.37 -11.48
C LYS A 153 -19.11 16.29 -10.38
N ILE A 154 -18.00 15.58 -10.62
CA ILE A 154 -16.81 15.59 -9.80
C ILE A 154 -15.65 15.95 -10.71
N ASN A 155 -14.87 16.96 -10.32
CA ASN A 155 -13.62 17.31 -11.00
C ASN A 155 -12.47 17.04 -10.04
N PHE A 156 -11.48 16.28 -10.48
CA PHE A 156 -10.23 16.09 -9.76
C PHE A 156 -9.15 17.00 -10.36
N MET A 157 -8.40 17.63 -9.51
CA MET A 157 -7.11 18.25 -9.83
C MET A 157 -6.03 17.19 -9.57
N LEU A 158 -5.23 16.87 -10.59
CA LEU A 158 -4.13 15.92 -10.47
C LEU A 158 -2.84 16.72 -10.25
N SER A 159 -2.30 16.71 -9.06
CA SER A 159 -1.12 17.46 -8.68
C SER A 159 -0.36 16.78 -7.55
N SER A 160 0.97 16.74 -7.62
CA SER A 160 1.87 16.34 -6.54
C SER A 160 2.34 17.52 -5.67
N ASP A 161 1.92 18.77 -6.03
CA ASP A 161 2.22 19.97 -5.26
C ASP A 161 1.12 20.23 -4.22
N ASP A 162 1.32 19.73 -2.99
CA ASP A 162 0.38 19.87 -1.90
C ASP A 162 0.10 21.33 -1.52
N THR A 163 1.06 22.23 -1.74
CA THR A 163 0.88 23.68 -1.51
C THR A 163 -0.07 24.29 -2.53
N ALA A 164 0.06 23.93 -3.81
CA ALA A 164 -0.85 24.38 -4.87
C ALA A 164 -2.27 23.84 -4.63
N VAL A 165 -2.40 22.57 -4.24
CA VAL A 165 -3.68 21.92 -3.90
C VAL A 165 -4.34 22.64 -2.72
N TYR A 166 -3.60 22.95 -1.65
CA TYR A 166 -4.12 23.68 -0.50
C TYR A 166 -4.57 25.11 -0.88
N ASN A 167 -3.81 25.80 -1.72
CA ASN A 167 -4.20 27.15 -2.19
C ASN A 167 -5.50 27.12 -3.01
N ALA A 168 -5.70 26.10 -3.86
CA ALA A 168 -6.94 25.88 -4.59
C ALA A 168 -8.13 25.56 -3.66
N PHE A 169 -7.90 24.88 -2.54
CA PHE A 169 -8.92 24.72 -1.49
C PHE A 169 -9.24 26.05 -0.80
N LYS A 170 -8.23 26.84 -0.48
CA LYS A 170 -8.39 28.14 0.20
C LYS A 170 -9.15 29.16 -0.64
N ASP A 171 -8.96 29.17 -1.95
CA ASP A 171 -9.65 30.08 -2.86
C ASP A 171 -11.05 29.58 -3.31
N GLY A 172 -11.42 28.35 -2.90
CA GLY A 172 -12.71 27.73 -3.18
C GLY A 172 -12.78 27.02 -4.53
N SER A 173 -11.67 26.89 -5.26
CA SER A 173 -11.61 26.11 -6.51
C SER A 173 -11.76 24.62 -6.24
N LEU A 174 -11.26 24.14 -5.10
CA LEU A 174 -11.49 22.79 -4.57
C LEU A 174 -12.35 22.85 -3.31
N GLN A 175 -13.27 21.91 -3.17
CA GLN A 175 -14.16 21.77 -1.99
C GLN A 175 -13.70 20.68 -1.04
N PHE A 176 -12.77 19.85 -1.47
CA PHE A 176 -12.20 18.75 -0.69
C PHE A 176 -10.76 18.52 -1.14
N ILE A 177 -9.87 18.25 -0.21
CA ILE A 177 -8.51 17.77 -0.43
C ILE A 177 -8.23 16.65 0.57
N ASP A 178 -7.48 15.65 0.20
CA ASP A 178 -7.13 14.48 1.03
C ASP A 178 -5.74 14.58 1.65
N THR A 179 -4.93 15.50 1.16
CA THR A 179 -3.56 15.73 1.64
C THR A 179 -3.35 17.21 1.97
N VAL A 180 -2.66 17.47 3.06
CA VAL A 180 -2.28 18.82 3.48
C VAL A 180 -0.76 18.90 3.52
N ALA A 181 -0.18 19.93 2.88
CA ALA A 181 1.26 20.18 2.92
C ALA A 181 1.77 20.26 4.37
N THR A 182 2.88 19.58 4.66
CA THR A 182 3.41 19.47 6.04
C THR A 182 3.72 20.82 6.67
N ASP A 183 4.14 21.81 5.87
CA ASP A 183 4.44 23.17 6.35
C ASP A 183 3.19 23.94 6.79
N ILE A 184 2.01 23.52 6.34
CA ILE A 184 0.73 24.16 6.64
C ILE A 184 0.01 23.43 7.78
N MET A 185 0.35 22.18 8.05
CA MET A 185 -0.35 21.31 9.00
C MET A 185 -0.58 21.98 10.36
N ALA A 186 0.44 22.64 10.92
CA ALA A 186 0.34 23.33 12.21
C ALA A 186 -0.71 24.45 12.22
N THR A 187 -1.08 25.01 11.06
CA THR A 187 -2.07 26.10 10.95
C THR A 187 -3.49 25.60 10.74
N VAL A 188 -3.67 24.35 10.28
CA VAL A 188 -4.99 23.83 9.90
C VAL A 188 -5.51 22.71 10.80
N LYS A 189 -4.63 21.96 11.49
CA LYS A 189 -4.99 20.77 12.27
C LYS A 189 -6.06 21.00 13.36
N ASP A 190 -6.19 22.25 13.83
CA ASP A 190 -7.17 22.63 14.86
C ASP A 190 -8.37 23.39 14.26
N THR A 191 -8.50 23.47 12.93
CA THR A 191 -9.65 24.12 12.28
C THR A 191 -10.81 23.14 12.10
N PRO A 192 -12.08 23.63 12.04
CA PRO A 192 -13.24 22.76 11.87
C PRO A 192 -13.26 22.00 10.53
N GLU A 193 -12.54 22.48 9.54
CA GLU A 193 -12.46 21.88 8.20
C GLU A 193 -11.47 20.71 8.15
N PHE A 194 -10.58 20.60 9.13
CA PHE A 194 -9.62 19.51 9.19
C PHE A 194 -10.23 18.29 9.87
N HIS A 195 -10.24 17.18 9.17
CA HIS A 195 -10.71 15.91 9.67
C HIS A 195 -9.60 14.87 9.61
N LYS A 196 -9.34 14.22 10.74
CA LYS A 196 -8.43 13.09 10.85
C LYS A 196 -9.21 11.80 10.81
N ILE A 197 -8.82 10.89 9.93
CA ILE A 197 -9.45 9.58 9.76
C ILE A 197 -8.39 8.51 9.97
N ASP A 198 -8.58 7.66 10.97
CA ASP A 198 -7.69 6.54 11.22
C ASP A 198 -7.84 5.48 10.13
N THR A 199 -6.72 4.93 9.69
CA THR A 199 -6.67 3.86 8.70
C THR A 199 -5.91 2.66 9.24
N LEU A 200 -6.28 1.45 8.80
CA LEU A 200 -5.54 0.23 9.12
C LEU A 200 -4.28 0.17 8.25
N GLY A 201 -3.21 0.75 8.74
CA GLY A 201 -1.99 0.78 7.95
C GLY A 201 -0.74 1.12 8.75
N THR A 202 0.40 0.68 8.25
CA THR A 202 1.71 0.97 8.80
C THR A 202 2.63 1.44 7.69
N TYR A 203 3.21 2.63 7.86
CA TYR A 203 4.30 3.12 7.02
C TYR A 203 5.64 2.80 7.67
N TYR A 204 6.56 2.32 6.87
CA TYR A 204 7.89 1.92 7.32
C TYR A 204 8.92 2.12 6.22
N CYS A 205 10.18 1.89 6.52
CA CYS A 205 11.25 1.86 5.53
C CYS A 205 11.89 0.49 5.54
N GLY A 206 12.19 -0.05 4.37
CA GLY A 206 12.72 -1.39 4.20
C GLY A 206 14.07 -1.40 3.50
N PHE A 207 14.92 -2.36 3.87
CA PHE A 207 16.19 -2.62 3.21
C PHE A 207 16.03 -3.76 2.20
N ASN A 208 16.52 -3.57 0.98
CA ASN A 208 16.74 -4.70 0.09
C ASN A 208 17.85 -5.57 0.65
N VAL A 209 17.53 -6.79 1.09
CA VAL A 209 18.51 -7.69 1.72
C VAL A 209 19.61 -8.16 0.74
N ASN A 210 19.37 -8.05 -0.56
CA ASN A 210 20.31 -8.38 -1.64
C ASN A 210 21.07 -7.15 -2.18
N SER A 211 20.90 -5.97 -1.54
CA SER A 211 21.63 -4.77 -1.94
C SER A 211 23.15 -4.97 -1.85
N LYS A 212 23.85 -4.31 -2.77
CA LYS A 212 25.34 -4.21 -2.74
C LYS A 212 25.88 -3.61 -1.43
N LEU A 213 25.03 -2.86 -0.68
CA LEU A 213 25.35 -2.33 0.66
C LEU A 213 25.81 -3.44 1.62
N PHE A 214 25.28 -4.65 1.46
CA PHE A 214 25.61 -5.81 2.28
C PHE A 214 26.59 -6.79 1.61
N ALA A 215 27.15 -6.42 0.46
CA ALA A 215 28.08 -7.28 -0.27
C ALA A 215 29.32 -7.64 0.56
N GLY A 216 29.69 -8.91 0.61
CA GLY A 216 30.84 -9.41 1.35
C GLY A 216 30.64 -9.46 2.88
N LYS A 217 29.47 -9.14 3.39
CA LYS A 217 29.13 -9.27 4.82
C LYS A 217 28.56 -10.65 5.11
N THR A 218 28.80 -11.15 6.31
CA THR A 218 28.06 -12.32 6.81
C THR A 218 26.61 -11.95 7.07
N VAL A 219 25.74 -12.96 7.22
CA VAL A 219 24.33 -12.74 7.56
C VAL A 219 24.18 -11.92 8.85
N GLU A 220 24.99 -12.21 9.86
CA GLU A 220 25.00 -11.50 11.14
C GLU A 220 25.48 -10.05 10.97
N GLN A 221 26.57 -9.82 10.23
CA GLN A 221 27.07 -8.47 9.94
C GLN A 221 26.02 -7.64 9.19
N ALA A 222 25.37 -8.20 8.18
CA ALA A 222 24.30 -7.51 7.45
C ALA A 222 23.08 -7.22 8.35
N ALA A 223 22.73 -8.12 9.27
CA ALA A 223 21.69 -7.88 10.26
C ALA A 223 22.08 -6.75 11.24
N ASN A 224 23.31 -6.75 11.73
CA ASN A 224 23.85 -5.70 12.59
C ASN A 224 23.85 -4.33 11.90
N MET A 225 24.18 -4.28 10.60
CA MET A 225 24.09 -3.04 9.82
C MET A 225 22.65 -2.52 9.76
N ARG A 226 21.68 -3.37 9.40
CA ARG A 226 20.27 -2.96 9.34
C ARG A 226 19.75 -2.50 10.69
N LYS A 227 20.12 -3.20 11.77
CA LYS A 227 19.77 -2.78 13.13
C LYS A 227 20.39 -1.44 13.47
N ALA A 228 21.67 -1.22 13.15
CA ALA A 228 22.37 0.05 13.40
C ALA A 228 21.68 1.21 12.67
N PHE A 229 21.34 1.05 11.38
CA PHE A 229 20.63 2.08 10.62
C PHE A 229 19.24 2.36 11.21
N SER A 230 18.54 1.34 11.67
CA SER A 230 17.21 1.50 12.30
C SER A 230 17.27 2.23 13.64
N LEU A 231 18.34 2.03 14.43
CA LEU A 231 18.58 2.74 15.69
C LEU A 231 18.82 4.24 15.50
N LEU A 232 19.35 4.64 14.33
CA LEU A 232 19.69 6.03 14.00
C LEU A 232 18.50 6.86 13.52
N ILE A 233 17.27 6.35 13.56
CA ILE A 233 16.08 7.06 13.06
C ILE A 233 15.27 7.61 14.24
N ASP A 234 15.07 8.94 14.28
CA ASP A 234 14.19 9.61 15.23
C ASP A 234 12.72 9.55 14.77
N ARG A 235 12.03 8.49 15.15
CA ARG A 235 10.63 8.25 14.77
C ARG A 235 9.68 9.26 15.40
N GLU A 236 9.97 9.68 16.62
CA GLU A 236 9.15 10.68 17.30
C GLU A 236 9.22 12.04 16.59
N TYR A 237 10.40 12.45 16.15
CA TYR A 237 10.56 13.66 15.35
C TYR A 237 9.78 13.57 14.02
N ILE A 238 9.84 12.42 13.36
CA ILE A 238 9.09 12.19 12.10
C ILE A 238 7.60 12.39 12.31
N VAL A 239 6.98 11.75 13.32
CA VAL A 239 5.53 11.82 13.50
C VAL A 239 5.09 13.18 14.08
N LYS A 240 5.85 13.77 15.01
CA LYS A 240 5.45 15.00 15.69
C LYS A 240 5.80 16.28 14.97
N THR A 241 6.90 16.28 14.20
CA THR A 241 7.44 17.50 13.59
C THR A 241 7.27 17.54 12.08
N ILE A 242 7.38 16.39 11.40
CA ILE A 242 7.21 16.33 9.95
C ILE A 242 5.76 16.03 9.60
N ALA A 243 5.21 14.91 10.03
CA ALA A 243 3.86 14.48 9.67
C ALA A 243 2.76 15.30 10.35
N GLN A 244 2.86 15.56 11.66
CA GLN A 244 2.03 16.46 12.46
C GLN A 244 0.52 16.16 12.49
N ALA A 245 0.06 15.03 11.97
CA ALA A 245 -1.35 14.64 11.92
C ALA A 245 -1.71 13.57 12.96
N ASP A 246 -0.98 13.55 14.09
CA ASP A 246 -1.14 12.63 15.22
C ASP A 246 -0.95 11.14 14.85
N GLN A 247 -0.13 10.85 13.85
CA GLN A 247 0.30 9.49 13.60
C GLN A 247 1.02 8.94 14.83
N GLU A 248 0.79 7.66 15.12
CA GLU A 248 1.51 6.95 16.18
C GLU A 248 2.82 6.37 15.64
N VAL A 249 3.86 6.36 16.49
CA VAL A 249 5.08 5.63 16.15
C VAL A 249 4.75 4.14 16.11
N ALA A 250 4.98 3.52 14.95
CA ALA A 250 4.74 2.09 14.77
C ALA A 250 5.73 1.26 15.60
N ASN A 251 5.21 0.31 16.36
CA ASN A 251 5.99 -0.62 17.18
C ASN A 251 5.90 -2.08 16.65
N THR A 252 5.09 -2.30 15.63
CA THR A 252 4.93 -3.55 14.90
C THR A 252 4.36 -3.28 13.50
N PHE A 253 4.40 -4.27 12.60
CA PHE A 253 3.79 -4.17 11.28
C PHE A 253 2.26 -4.20 11.31
N ILE A 254 1.67 -4.83 12.33
CA ILE A 254 0.21 -4.90 12.47
C ILE A 254 -0.29 -3.64 13.17
N PRO A 255 -1.11 -2.79 12.49
CA PRO A 255 -1.59 -1.54 13.08
C PRO A 255 -2.61 -1.79 14.20
N THR A 256 -2.81 -0.79 15.04
CA THR A 256 -3.89 -0.75 16.02
C THR A 256 -5.24 -0.80 15.30
N GLY A 257 -6.21 -1.53 15.86
CA GLY A 257 -7.55 -1.67 15.29
C GLY A 257 -7.72 -2.87 14.34
N MET A 258 -6.65 -3.59 14.00
CA MET A 258 -6.73 -4.82 13.21
C MET A 258 -7.49 -5.91 13.97
N ALA A 259 -8.48 -6.55 13.32
CA ALA A 259 -9.29 -7.60 13.92
C ALA A 259 -8.48 -8.87 14.20
N ASP A 260 -8.89 -9.65 15.23
CA ASP A 260 -8.30 -10.94 15.57
C ASP A 260 -9.06 -12.15 14.96
N GLY A 261 -10.10 -11.87 14.15
CA GLY A 261 -10.99 -12.89 13.60
C GLY A 261 -11.96 -13.52 14.61
N GLN A 262 -11.93 -13.09 15.88
CA GLN A 262 -12.77 -13.62 16.97
C GLN A 262 -13.65 -12.55 17.63
N GLY A 263 -13.73 -11.37 17.01
CA GLY A 263 -14.52 -10.24 17.48
C GLY A 263 -13.77 -9.27 18.40
N GLY A 264 -12.46 -9.42 18.51
CA GLY A 264 -11.55 -8.55 19.23
C GLY A 264 -10.53 -7.87 18.32
N GLU A 265 -9.52 -7.27 18.96
CA GLU A 265 -8.40 -6.59 18.30
C GLU A 265 -7.13 -7.44 18.50
N PHE A 266 -6.45 -7.77 17.38
CA PHE A 266 -5.29 -8.66 17.36
C PHE A 266 -4.22 -8.27 18.39
N ARG A 267 -3.81 -7.00 18.40
CA ARG A 267 -2.75 -6.52 19.30
C ARG A 267 -3.12 -6.52 20.78
N LYS A 268 -4.40 -6.54 21.12
CA LYS A 268 -4.88 -6.58 22.52
C LYS A 268 -5.00 -7.99 23.06
N ASN A 269 -5.10 -8.98 22.18
CA ASN A 269 -5.34 -10.38 22.54
C ASN A 269 -4.08 -11.26 22.46
N ASP A 270 -2.93 -10.67 22.13
CA ASP A 270 -1.66 -11.38 22.05
C ASP A 270 -0.87 -11.28 23.37
N ASP A 271 -1.32 -11.98 24.38
CA ASP A 271 -0.63 -12.10 25.67
C ASP A 271 0.76 -12.81 25.55
N ALA A 272 0.99 -13.53 24.44
CA ALA A 272 2.24 -14.24 24.19
C ALA A 272 3.32 -13.34 23.60
N TYR A 273 2.96 -12.19 23.02
CA TYR A 273 3.93 -11.30 22.41
C TYR A 273 4.72 -10.52 23.46
N THR A 274 6.01 -10.74 23.48
CA THR A 274 6.93 -10.03 24.36
C THR A 274 7.91 -9.21 23.53
N TYR A 275 7.92 -7.91 23.74
CA TYR A 275 8.96 -7.05 23.17
C TYR A 275 10.33 -7.40 23.79
N PRO A 276 11.43 -7.18 23.05
CA PRO A 276 12.79 -7.40 23.58
C PRO A 276 13.07 -6.62 24.87
N ASP A 277 12.49 -5.44 24.99
CA ASP A 277 12.51 -4.63 26.20
C ASP A 277 11.07 -4.41 26.68
N LYS A 278 10.78 -4.83 27.92
CA LYS A 278 9.44 -4.67 28.52
C LYS A 278 9.11 -3.22 28.90
N GLU A 279 10.11 -2.36 29.01
CA GLU A 279 9.92 -0.92 29.30
C GLU A 279 9.57 -0.13 28.05
N HIS A 280 9.87 -0.66 26.85
CA HIS A 280 9.58 -0.02 25.57
C HIS A 280 8.58 -0.86 24.79
N VAL A 281 7.51 -0.21 24.35
CA VAL A 281 6.54 -0.82 23.45
C VAL A 281 7.08 -0.73 22.02
N GLY A 282 7.77 -1.80 21.57
CA GLY A 282 8.39 -1.88 20.24
C GLY A 282 9.84 -2.38 20.28
N TYR A 283 10.45 -2.49 19.09
CA TYR A 283 11.82 -2.99 18.92
C TYR A 283 12.89 -1.90 19.06
N TYR A 284 12.50 -0.64 18.96
CA TYR A 284 13.38 0.51 18.98
C TYR A 284 12.78 1.61 19.85
N ASP A 285 13.65 2.37 20.52
CA ASP A 285 13.22 3.63 21.14
C ASP A 285 12.63 4.55 20.06
N PRO A 286 11.47 5.16 20.27
CA PRO A 286 10.91 6.12 19.33
C PRO A 286 11.79 7.35 19.10
N LYS A 287 12.63 7.71 20.08
CA LYS A 287 13.58 8.83 20.02
C LYS A 287 14.97 8.37 19.64
N LEU A 288 15.68 9.18 18.87
CA LEU A 288 17.11 9.02 18.68
C LEU A 288 17.87 9.51 19.91
N THR A 289 18.30 8.57 20.76
CA THR A 289 19.05 8.84 21.98
C THR A 289 20.55 8.67 21.74
N ASP A 290 21.39 9.25 22.62
CA ASP A 290 22.84 9.03 22.58
C ASP A 290 23.19 7.55 22.78
N ALA A 291 22.41 6.82 23.60
CA ALA A 291 22.60 5.37 23.79
C ALA A 291 22.35 4.59 22.49
N ALA A 292 21.31 4.94 21.73
CA ALA A 292 21.03 4.32 20.43
C ALA A 292 22.16 4.60 19.41
N VAL A 293 22.72 5.81 19.43
CA VAL A 293 23.87 6.18 18.58
C VAL A 293 25.11 5.34 18.93
N GLU A 294 25.41 5.14 20.21
CA GLU A 294 26.54 4.32 20.64
C GLU A 294 26.32 2.83 20.31
N GLU A 295 25.11 2.31 20.49
CA GLU A 295 24.77 0.93 20.08
C GLU A 295 24.94 0.77 18.54
N ALA A 296 24.47 1.73 17.75
CA ALA A 296 24.63 1.71 16.30
C ALA A 296 26.12 1.67 15.89
N ARG A 297 26.98 2.48 16.54
CA ARG A 297 28.43 2.42 16.31
C ARG A 297 29.04 1.07 16.67
N ALA A 298 28.61 0.48 17.79
CA ALA A 298 29.11 -0.83 18.21
C ALA A 298 28.75 -1.92 17.17
N LEU A 299 27.51 -1.96 16.71
CA LEU A 299 27.05 -2.89 15.68
C LEU A 299 27.79 -2.72 14.35
N LEU A 300 28.05 -1.47 13.94
CA LEU A 300 28.82 -1.20 12.72
C LEU A 300 30.28 -1.60 12.87
N LYS A 301 30.90 -1.45 14.04
CA LYS A 301 32.26 -1.96 14.32
C LYS A 301 32.30 -3.50 14.19
N GLU A 302 31.32 -4.21 14.73
CA GLU A 302 31.19 -5.66 14.55
C GLU A 302 31.02 -6.05 13.08
N ALA A 303 30.36 -5.20 12.29
CA ALA A 303 30.24 -5.37 10.84
C ALA A 303 31.51 -4.97 10.05
N GLY A 304 32.59 -4.54 10.75
CA GLY A 304 33.89 -4.25 10.16
C GLY A 304 34.12 -2.80 9.72
N TYR A 305 33.31 -1.86 10.25
CA TYR A 305 33.49 -0.42 9.99
C TYR A 305 34.35 0.23 11.08
N GLU A 306 35.12 1.23 10.67
CA GLU A 306 36.04 1.97 11.54
C GLU A 306 35.48 3.36 11.86
N PHE A 307 35.74 3.85 13.07
CA PHE A 307 35.35 5.19 13.53
C PHE A 307 36.58 5.92 14.09
N ASP A 308 36.64 7.22 13.86
CA ASP A 308 37.64 8.09 14.43
C ASP A 308 37.43 8.39 15.93
N ASP A 309 38.34 9.16 16.54
CA ASP A 309 38.27 9.53 17.95
C ASP A 309 37.04 10.43 18.29
N ASN A 310 36.43 11.05 17.29
CA ASN A 310 35.20 11.83 17.44
C ASN A 310 33.92 10.99 17.23
N GLY A 311 34.07 9.69 16.98
CA GLY A 311 32.98 8.78 16.71
C GLY A 311 32.38 8.94 15.32
N MET A 312 33.10 9.54 14.38
CA MET A 312 32.68 9.65 12.99
C MET A 312 33.22 8.48 12.18
N LEU A 313 32.41 8.00 11.25
CA LEU A 313 32.77 6.91 10.34
C LEU A 313 34.08 7.28 9.57
N SER A 314 35.03 6.36 9.58
CA SER A 314 36.32 6.57 8.89
C SER A 314 36.12 6.60 7.38
N SER A 315 36.87 7.47 6.72
CA SER A 315 36.92 7.50 5.25
C SER A 315 37.53 6.23 4.62
N SER A 316 38.19 5.38 5.43
CA SER A 316 38.71 4.07 5.00
C SER A 316 37.56 3.04 4.82
N THR A 317 36.45 3.22 5.53
CA THR A 317 35.30 2.35 5.52
C THR A 317 34.00 3.17 5.37
N PRO A 318 33.78 3.84 4.23
CA PRO A 318 32.61 4.69 4.04
C PRO A 318 31.35 3.85 3.93
N ILE A 319 30.22 4.45 4.33
CA ILE A 319 28.88 3.89 4.12
C ILE A 319 28.08 4.92 3.33
N ASP A 320 27.73 4.54 2.10
CA ASP A 320 26.86 5.29 1.22
C ASP A 320 25.56 4.49 1.04
N ILE A 321 24.43 5.09 1.36
CA ILE A 321 23.10 4.48 1.27
C ILE A 321 22.23 5.32 0.35
N THR A 322 21.56 4.70 -0.60
CA THR A 322 20.53 5.33 -1.39
C THR A 322 19.17 5.04 -0.78
N TYR A 323 18.42 6.08 -0.41
CA TYR A 323 17.03 5.98 0.02
C TYR A 323 16.10 6.36 -1.11
N LEU A 324 15.32 5.38 -1.58
CA LEU A 324 14.36 5.55 -2.66
C LEU A 324 12.97 5.90 -2.09
N THR A 325 12.37 6.97 -2.62
CA THR A 325 11.00 7.38 -2.29
C THR A 325 10.28 7.93 -3.52
N ASN A 326 8.94 8.04 -3.45
CA ASN A 326 8.19 8.79 -4.45
C ASN A 326 8.30 10.31 -4.21
N ASP A 327 7.80 11.10 -5.16
CA ASP A 327 7.90 12.57 -5.21
C ASP A 327 6.95 13.32 -4.26
N SER A 328 6.25 12.60 -3.37
CA SER A 328 5.43 13.21 -2.30
C SER A 328 6.31 14.02 -1.33
N GLU A 329 5.98 15.29 -1.14
CA GLU A 329 6.72 16.22 -0.29
C GLU A 329 6.95 15.68 1.14
N GLY A 330 5.91 15.12 1.76
CA GLY A 330 6.00 14.55 3.11
C GLY A 330 7.02 13.40 3.19
N HIS A 331 7.01 12.48 2.23
CA HIS A 331 7.96 11.37 2.20
C HIS A 331 9.39 11.80 1.90
N VAL A 332 9.57 12.80 1.07
CA VAL A 332 10.90 13.42 0.82
C VAL A 332 11.45 14.04 2.10
N LYS A 333 10.65 14.78 2.85
CA LYS A 333 11.04 15.37 4.14
C LYS A 333 11.41 14.31 5.18
N ILE A 334 10.72 13.17 5.22
CA ILE A 334 11.08 12.03 6.06
C ILE A 334 12.47 11.49 5.67
N GLY A 335 12.72 11.31 4.37
CA GLY A 335 14.05 10.90 3.87
C GLY A 335 15.16 11.87 4.27
N GLN A 336 14.90 13.18 4.20
CA GLN A 336 15.85 14.22 4.61
C GLN A 336 16.12 14.20 6.12
N ALA A 337 15.11 13.91 6.95
CA ALA A 337 15.31 13.73 8.39
C ALA A 337 16.22 12.54 8.69
N MET A 338 15.98 11.39 8.05
CA MET A 338 16.84 10.21 8.18
C MET A 338 18.28 10.47 7.68
N GLN A 339 18.44 11.24 6.61
CA GLN A 339 19.74 11.69 6.13
C GLN A 339 20.48 12.50 7.21
N GLN A 340 19.80 13.44 7.84
CA GLN A 340 20.37 14.24 8.94
C GLN A 340 20.75 13.36 10.13
N ASP A 341 19.89 12.45 10.53
CA ASP A 341 20.14 11.55 11.66
C ASP A 341 21.35 10.64 11.43
N MET A 342 21.44 10.02 10.28
CA MET A 342 22.55 9.13 9.91
C MET A 342 23.88 9.90 9.75
N SER A 343 23.83 11.16 9.35
CA SER A 343 25.01 12.01 9.22
C SER A 343 25.72 12.28 10.55
N ARG A 344 25.02 12.11 11.68
CA ARG A 344 25.60 12.28 13.04
C ARG A 344 26.80 11.39 13.31
N ILE A 345 26.91 10.26 12.64
CA ILE A 345 28.04 9.35 12.75
C ILE A 345 28.80 9.19 11.42
N GLY A 346 28.54 10.06 10.46
CA GLY A 346 29.27 10.09 9.18
C GLY A 346 28.74 9.15 8.09
N ILE A 347 27.55 8.58 8.25
CA ILE A 347 26.90 7.82 7.18
C ILE A 347 26.33 8.81 6.15
N ASN A 348 26.59 8.55 4.87
CA ASN A 348 26.07 9.33 3.77
C ASN A 348 24.79 8.66 3.22
N LEU A 349 23.62 9.23 3.51
CA LEU A 349 22.36 8.80 2.92
C LEU A 349 21.96 9.81 1.85
N THR A 350 21.71 9.32 0.63
CA THR A 350 21.22 10.11 -0.50
C THR A 350 19.74 9.81 -0.73
N VAL A 351 18.91 10.83 -0.74
CA VAL A 351 17.47 10.70 -1.05
C VAL A 351 17.29 10.79 -2.56
N GLU A 352 16.74 9.72 -3.15
CA GLU A 352 16.35 9.66 -4.55
C GLU A 352 14.82 9.61 -4.68
N THR A 353 14.28 10.49 -5.51
CA THR A 353 12.84 10.61 -5.76
C THR A 353 12.48 10.09 -7.14
N ARG A 354 11.31 9.47 -7.25
CA ARG A 354 10.71 9.00 -8.51
C ARG A 354 9.24 9.39 -8.57
N GLU A 355 8.73 9.50 -9.79
CA GLU A 355 7.30 9.48 -10.02
C GLU A 355 6.72 8.14 -9.52
N TRP A 356 5.45 8.13 -9.07
CA TRP A 356 4.85 7.00 -8.36
C TRP A 356 4.97 5.65 -9.08
N ALA A 357 4.63 5.57 -10.37
CA ALA A 357 4.67 4.30 -11.10
C ALA A 357 6.11 3.79 -11.28
N VAL A 358 7.06 4.70 -11.52
CA VAL A 358 8.48 4.36 -11.61
C VAL A 358 9.00 3.87 -10.27
N PHE A 359 8.63 4.55 -9.18
CA PHE A 359 8.98 4.16 -7.81
C PHE A 359 8.52 2.74 -7.49
N LEU A 360 7.26 2.39 -7.78
CA LEU A 360 6.73 1.05 -7.55
C LEU A 360 7.50 -0.02 -8.34
N ASN A 361 7.80 0.25 -9.61
CA ASN A 361 8.53 -0.70 -10.45
C ASN A 361 9.98 -0.90 -9.97
N GLU A 362 10.72 0.19 -9.66
CA GLU A 362 12.09 0.09 -9.14
C GLU A 362 12.14 -0.69 -7.81
N ARG A 363 11.13 -0.51 -6.97
CA ARG A 363 10.98 -1.23 -5.69
C ARG A 363 10.75 -2.72 -5.90
N LYS A 364 9.80 -3.12 -6.74
CA LYS A 364 9.54 -4.52 -7.11
C LYS A 364 10.74 -5.22 -7.74
N GLU A 365 11.51 -4.49 -8.54
CA GLU A 365 12.74 -5.00 -9.16
C GLU A 365 13.95 -5.03 -8.20
N GLY A 366 13.79 -4.59 -6.96
CA GLY A 366 14.86 -4.53 -5.97
C GLY A 366 15.96 -3.51 -6.32
N LYS A 367 15.65 -2.46 -7.07
CA LYS A 367 16.60 -1.41 -7.49
C LYS A 367 16.78 -0.33 -6.44
N PHE A 368 17.05 -0.72 -5.19
CA PHE A 368 17.26 0.19 -4.07
C PHE A 368 18.15 -0.46 -3.00
N ASP A 369 18.75 0.35 -2.15
CA ASP A 369 19.39 -0.11 -0.92
C ASP A 369 18.41 -0.07 0.24
N PHE A 370 17.71 1.06 0.38
CA PHE A 370 16.76 1.39 1.42
C PHE A 370 15.60 2.16 0.76
N ALA A 371 14.35 1.82 1.06
CA ALA A 371 13.21 2.45 0.40
C ALA A 371 12.08 2.79 1.37
N ARG A 372 11.30 3.80 0.99
CA ARG A 372 9.99 4.06 1.58
C ARG A 372 9.07 2.90 1.28
N GLU A 373 8.42 2.44 2.32
CA GLU A 373 7.41 1.40 2.28
C GLU A 373 6.16 1.83 3.02
N GLY A 374 5.11 1.06 2.89
CA GLY A 374 3.87 1.26 3.60
C GLY A 374 2.81 0.31 3.08
N TRP A 375 1.96 -0.14 3.98
CA TRP A 375 0.84 -0.98 3.62
C TRP A 375 -0.40 -0.48 4.33
N LEU A 376 -1.43 -0.15 3.56
CA LEU A 376 -2.79 0.05 4.03
C LEU A 376 -3.55 -1.25 3.79
N ALA A 377 -4.20 -1.77 4.80
CA ALA A 377 -4.84 -3.07 4.72
C ALA A 377 -5.93 -3.10 3.64
N ASP A 378 -5.87 -4.11 2.77
CA ASP A 378 -6.88 -4.38 1.75
C ASP A 378 -8.13 -5.03 2.36
N TYR A 379 -7.92 -5.75 3.47
CA TYR A 379 -8.97 -6.38 4.28
C TYR A 379 -8.52 -6.47 5.74
N ASN A 380 -9.48 -6.62 6.65
CA ASN A 380 -9.22 -6.52 8.09
C ASN A 380 -8.83 -7.88 8.69
N ASP A 381 -7.64 -8.36 8.34
CA ASP A 381 -7.00 -9.55 8.92
C ASP A 381 -5.49 -9.34 8.99
N PRO A 382 -4.81 -9.78 10.09
CA PRO A 382 -3.37 -9.61 10.27
C PRO A 382 -2.50 -10.19 9.15
N ILE A 383 -2.94 -11.26 8.48
CA ILE A 383 -2.18 -11.85 7.37
C ILE A 383 -1.94 -10.86 6.22
N ASN A 384 -2.85 -9.88 6.03
CA ASN A 384 -2.68 -8.85 5.03
C ASN A 384 -1.44 -7.96 5.27
N MET A 385 -1.03 -7.82 6.54
CA MET A 385 0.18 -7.07 6.92
C MET A 385 1.44 -7.93 6.94
N LEU A 386 1.32 -9.26 6.86
CA LEU A 386 2.42 -10.20 7.05
C LEU A 386 2.78 -11.01 5.80
N GLU A 387 1.85 -11.17 4.88
CA GLU A 387 2.02 -11.97 3.65
C GLU A 387 3.23 -11.50 2.83
N MET A 388 3.48 -10.20 2.76
CA MET A 388 4.60 -9.60 2.02
C MET A 388 6.00 -10.04 2.51
N TRP A 389 6.10 -10.65 3.68
CA TRP A 389 7.36 -11.14 4.25
C TRP A 389 7.68 -12.59 3.84
N GLU A 390 6.80 -13.25 3.12
CA GLU A 390 7.07 -14.57 2.57
C GLU A 390 7.95 -14.48 1.31
N THR A 391 8.86 -15.46 1.16
CA THR A 391 9.79 -15.52 0.01
C THR A 391 9.07 -15.51 -1.34
N THR A 392 7.91 -16.17 -1.42
CA THR A 392 7.12 -16.33 -2.65
C THR A 392 6.15 -15.21 -2.94
N SER A 393 5.94 -14.31 -1.97
CA SER A 393 5.00 -13.20 -2.14
C SER A 393 5.41 -12.25 -3.25
N GLY A 394 4.47 -11.86 -4.10
CA GLY A 394 4.65 -10.79 -5.10
C GLY A 394 4.95 -9.43 -4.48
N ASN A 395 4.59 -9.23 -3.20
CA ASN A 395 4.80 -8.00 -2.44
C ASN A 395 6.09 -8.01 -1.61
N ASN A 396 6.94 -9.03 -1.75
CA ASN A 396 8.24 -9.11 -1.07
C ASN A 396 9.28 -8.20 -1.75
N ASP A 397 9.09 -6.90 -1.67
CA ASP A 397 9.99 -5.90 -2.28
C ASP A 397 11.38 -5.90 -1.63
N MET A 398 11.46 -6.29 -0.33
CA MET A 398 12.73 -6.41 0.42
C MET A 398 13.59 -7.60 -0.03
N GLN A 399 13.11 -8.47 -0.92
CA GLN A 399 13.80 -9.63 -1.49
C GLN A 399 14.19 -10.71 -0.45
N PHE A 400 13.44 -10.85 0.64
CA PHE A 400 13.70 -11.89 1.64
C PHE A 400 13.67 -13.29 1.03
N GLY A 401 14.75 -14.06 1.24
CA GLY A 401 14.87 -15.44 0.77
C GLY A 401 15.03 -15.61 -0.73
N ARG A 402 15.24 -14.56 -1.49
CA ARG A 402 15.42 -14.57 -2.96
C ARG A 402 16.87 -14.48 -3.39
#